data_bbcd0c441d8d7499fdea7ff4b62f57aa
#
_entry.id   bbcd0c441d8d7499fdea7ff4b62f57aa
#
_cell.length_a   1.000
_cell.length_b   1.000
_cell.length_c   1.000
_cell.angle_alpha   90.00
_cell.angle_beta   90.00
_cell.angle_gamma   90.00
#
_symmetry.space_group_name_H-M   'P 1'
#
loop_
_entity.id
_entity.type
_entity.pdbx_description
1 polymer ?
#
loop_
_entity_poly.entity_id
_entity_poly.type
_entity_poly.pdbx_seq_one_letter_code
_entity_poly.pdbx_strand_id
1 'polypeptide(L)'
;VGHVSVLLDEILGFVPSSVKEGFFLDVTAGGGGHFFSILKAHPEWKGECWDRDPDAVARIKEKGGEFVGRYQFLSKEFSKEANCDFDFILADLGISSFQLDDPQRGLSFYSEAPLDFRMNIKEGPSAQRWLSEKSIKELEDILVKYGEEKNYRKIAQALKKIGPDEFSSAQKTTSFLMNELHMFHKQGALHPLTRTYQALRIAVNDELGELQSFLTWAPKHLKKGGRLAIISFHSLEDRKVKRAFESLGSEGFKVLTPKALTPTEKELDENPRSRSAKLRVIERIAS
;
A
#
# COMPACT_ATOMS: atom_id res chain seq x y z
N VAL A 1 -7.28 -19.81 5.70
CA VAL A 1 -6.76 -19.67 4.31
C VAL A 1 -5.54 -18.77 4.42
N GLY A 2 -4.35 -19.30 4.05
CA GLY A 2 -3.11 -18.54 4.12
C GLY A 2 -3.16 -17.32 3.19
N HIS A 3 -2.59 -16.20 3.63
CA HIS A 3 -2.47 -15.00 2.83
C HIS A 3 -1.61 -15.28 1.59
N VAL A 4 -2.15 -15.07 0.40
CA VAL A 4 -1.43 -15.19 -0.89
C VAL A 4 -0.93 -13.78 -1.25
N SER A 5 0.37 -13.65 -1.51
CA SER A 5 0.96 -12.39 -1.96
C SER A 5 0.51 -12.07 -3.38
N VAL A 6 0.17 -10.82 -3.63
CA VAL A 6 -0.37 -10.35 -4.91
C VAL A 6 0.73 -10.34 -5.98
N LEU A 7 0.46 -10.88 -7.18
CA LEU A 7 1.39 -10.90 -8.32
C LEU A 7 2.75 -11.53 -7.96
N LEU A 8 2.74 -12.59 -7.12
CA LEU A 8 3.97 -13.18 -6.59
C LEU A 8 4.87 -13.76 -7.69
N ASP A 9 4.30 -14.51 -8.62
CA ASP A 9 5.06 -15.15 -9.70
C ASP A 9 5.68 -14.08 -10.62
N GLU A 10 4.96 -12.99 -10.89
CA GLU A 10 5.47 -11.86 -11.66
C GLU A 10 6.61 -11.16 -10.92
N ILE A 11 6.49 -10.93 -9.61
CA ILE A 11 7.56 -10.34 -8.80
C ILE A 11 8.81 -11.22 -8.84
N LEU A 12 8.67 -12.54 -8.61
CA LEU A 12 9.81 -13.46 -8.66
C LEU A 12 10.48 -13.48 -10.05
N GLY A 13 9.68 -13.37 -11.12
CA GLY A 13 10.19 -13.27 -12.49
C GLY A 13 10.98 -11.99 -12.80
N PHE A 14 10.77 -10.92 -12.02
CA PHE A 14 11.53 -9.68 -12.16
C PHE A 14 12.74 -9.57 -11.25
N VAL A 15 12.95 -10.47 -10.30
CA VAL A 15 14.20 -10.50 -9.53
C VAL A 15 15.37 -10.78 -10.50
N PRO A 16 16.47 -9.97 -10.50
CA PRO A 16 17.57 -10.15 -11.46
C PRO A 16 18.25 -11.51 -11.35
N SER A 17 17.96 -12.41 -12.28
CA SER A 17 18.50 -13.79 -12.29
C SER A 17 20.01 -13.87 -12.59
N SER A 18 20.60 -12.82 -13.15
CA SER A 18 22.03 -12.73 -13.42
C SER A 18 22.87 -12.46 -12.16
N VAL A 19 22.25 -12.06 -11.06
CA VAL A 19 22.91 -11.75 -9.79
C VAL A 19 22.87 -13.01 -8.90
N LYS A 20 24.04 -13.60 -8.61
CA LYS A 20 24.14 -14.78 -7.73
C LYS A 20 23.93 -14.41 -6.26
N GLU A 21 24.69 -13.45 -5.76
CA GLU A 21 24.64 -12.96 -4.39
C GLU A 21 24.05 -11.56 -4.40
N GLY A 22 22.72 -11.46 -4.30
CA GLY A 22 22.00 -10.20 -4.38
C GLY A 22 21.64 -9.65 -3.01
N PHE A 23 21.38 -8.34 -2.99
CA PHE A 23 20.83 -7.64 -1.83
C PHE A 23 19.58 -6.88 -2.24
N PHE A 24 18.46 -7.14 -1.55
CA PHE A 24 17.17 -6.53 -1.90
C PHE A 24 16.49 -5.86 -0.72
N LEU A 25 15.55 -5.01 -1.04
CA LEU A 25 14.73 -4.28 -0.09
C LEU A 25 13.24 -4.47 -0.40
N ASP A 26 12.47 -4.85 0.60
CA ASP A 26 11.01 -4.77 0.60
C ASP A 26 10.60 -3.67 1.57
N VAL A 27 10.05 -2.57 1.04
CA VAL A 27 9.67 -1.40 1.84
C VAL A 27 8.26 -1.48 2.44
N THR A 28 7.55 -2.56 2.15
CA THR A 28 6.16 -2.81 2.56
C THR A 28 6.01 -4.25 3.07
N ALA A 29 6.88 -4.65 3.97
CA ALA A 29 7.06 -6.05 4.34
C ALA A 29 5.78 -6.73 4.87
N GLY A 30 4.91 -6.02 5.59
CA GLY A 30 3.63 -6.52 6.10
C GLY A 30 3.77 -7.83 6.86
N GLY A 31 3.27 -8.91 6.26
CA GLY A 31 3.41 -10.29 6.78
C GLY A 31 4.60 -11.07 6.19
N GLY A 32 5.47 -10.43 5.42
CA GLY A 32 6.67 -11.04 4.83
C GLY A 32 6.40 -11.97 3.63
N GLY A 33 5.22 -11.92 3.03
CA GLY A 33 4.86 -12.85 1.96
C GLY A 33 5.80 -12.78 0.75
N HIS A 34 5.94 -11.62 0.14
CA HIS A 34 6.90 -11.39 -0.95
C HIS A 34 8.33 -11.56 -0.48
N PHE A 35 8.67 -10.95 0.66
CA PHE A 35 10.03 -10.94 1.20
C PHE A 35 10.61 -12.35 1.37
N PHE A 36 9.92 -13.23 2.09
CA PHE A 36 10.39 -14.58 2.32
C PHE A 36 10.31 -15.48 1.07
N SER A 37 9.37 -15.20 0.16
CA SER A 37 9.32 -15.91 -1.13
C SER A 37 10.55 -15.60 -1.99
N ILE A 38 11.03 -14.35 -2.01
CA ILE A 38 12.28 -13.97 -2.69
C ILE A 38 13.48 -14.68 -2.03
N LEU A 39 13.60 -14.66 -0.71
CA LEU A 39 14.68 -15.38 -0.01
C LEU A 39 14.67 -16.88 -0.27
N LYS A 40 13.49 -17.48 -0.38
CA LYS A 40 13.35 -18.92 -0.69
C LYS A 40 13.76 -19.23 -2.12
N ALA A 41 13.35 -18.41 -3.08
CA ALA A 41 13.68 -18.58 -4.49
C ALA A 41 15.16 -18.30 -4.79
N HIS A 42 15.83 -17.46 -3.99
CA HIS A 42 17.23 -17.06 -4.15
C HIS A 42 18.03 -17.32 -2.87
N PRO A 43 18.54 -18.55 -2.66
CA PRO A 43 19.19 -18.96 -1.40
C PRO A 43 20.42 -18.13 -1.01
N GLU A 44 21.14 -17.57 -1.97
CA GLU A 44 22.35 -16.75 -1.74
C GLU A 44 22.04 -15.26 -1.55
N TRP A 45 20.78 -14.87 -1.67
CA TRP A 45 20.39 -13.48 -1.49
C TRP A 45 20.19 -13.12 -0.01
N LYS A 46 20.45 -11.84 0.30
CA LYS A 46 20.13 -11.22 1.58
C LYS A 46 19.18 -10.06 1.34
N GLY A 47 18.48 -9.61 2.38
CA GLY A 47 17.56 -8.52 2.22
C GLY A 47 17.32 -7.70 3.47
N GLU A 48 16.83 -6.49 3.25
CA GLU A 48 16.18 -5.68 4.28
C GLU A 48 14.68 -5.66 4.03
N CYS A 49 13.90 -5.65 5.09
CA CYS A 49 12.48 -5.40 5.02
C CYS A 49 12.11 -4.25 5.95
N TRP A 50 11.33 -3.33 5.40
CA TRP A 50 10.84 -2.16 6.13
C TRP A 50 9.32 -2.21 6.22
N ASP A 51 8.77 -1.67 7.28
CA ASP A 51 7.34 -1.41 7.42
C ASP A 51 7.11 -0.29 8.42
N ARG A 52 6.11 0.54 8.18
CA ARG A 52 5.68 1.57 9.11
C ARG A 52 4.75 1.03 10.21
N ASP A 53 4.13 -0.14 9.98
CA ASP A 53 3.28 -0.82 10.97
C ASP A 53 4.16 -1.54 12.00
N PRO A 54 4.13 -1.12 13.29
CA PRO A 54 4.92 -1.78 14.31
C PRO A 54 4.56 -3.26 14.52
N ASP A 55 3.36 -3.69 14.16
CA ASP A 55 2.92 -5.07 14.31
C ASP A 55 3.51 -5.98 13.22
N ALA A 56 3.99 -5.42 12.11
CA ALA A 56 4.71 -6.15 11.08
C ALA A 56 5.99 -6.81 11.65
N VAL A 57 6.65 -6.18 12.64
CA VAL A 57 7.85 -6.73 13.29
C VAL A 57 7.59 -8.11 13.88
N ALA A 58 6.48 -8.27 14.61
CA ALA A 58 6.14 -9.55 15.24
C ALA A 58 5.89 -10.63 14.18
N ARG A 59 5.14 -10.30 13.12
CA ARG A 59 4.83 -11.20 12.01
C ARG A 59 6.08 -11.66 11.26
N ILE A 60 7.00 -10.73 10.99
CA ILE A 60 8.27 -11.03 10.32
C ILE A 60 9.15 -11.94 11.17
N LYS A 61 9.24 -11.70 12.48
CA LYS A 61 10.03 -12.55 13.39
C LYS A 61 9.48 -13.96 13.49
N GLU A 62 8.16 -14.11 13.53
CA GLU A 62 7.50 -15.43 13.58
C GLU A 62 7.82 -16.28 12.35
N LYS A 63 7.76 -15.69 11.15
CA LYS A 63 8.03 -16.38 9.88
C LYS A 63 9.50 -16.50 9.53
N GLY A 64 10.35 -15.62 10.07
CA GLY A 64 11.74 -15.47 9.64
C GLY A 64 12.70 -16.51 10.21
N GLY A 65 12.25 -17.46 11.05
CA GLY A 65 13.12 -18.39 11.76
C GLY A 65 14.05 -19.21 10.86
N GLU A 66 13.60 -19.65 9.69
CA GLU A 66 14.43 -20.40 8.71
C GLU A 66 15.41 -19.52 7.91
N PHE A 67 15.28 -18.19 7.98
CA PHE A 67 16.10 -17.21 7.24
C PHE A 67 17.04 -16.41 8.15
N VAL A 68 17.29 -16.88 9.37
CA VAL A 68 18.16 -16.18 10.34
C VAL A 68 19.52 -15.86 9.72
N GLY A 69 19.97 -14.62 9.90
CA GLY A 69 21.23 -14.12 9.33
C GLY A 69 21.17 -13.69 7.86
N ARG A 70 20.05 -13.92 7.19
CA ARG A 70 19.85 -13.51 5.79
C ARG A 70 19.01 -12.25 5.64
N TYR A 71 18.41 -11.74 6.70
CA TYR A 71 17.58 -10.53 6.65
C TYR A 71 17.74 -9.64 7.88
N GLN A 72 17.41 -8.36 7.66
CA GLN A 72 17.27 -7.35 8.70
C GLN A 72 15.89 -6.70 8.58
N PHE A 73 15.18 -6.55 9.70
CA PHE A 73 13.95 -5.77 9.77
C PHE A 73 14.25 -4.38 10.33
N LEU A 74 13.70 -3.36 9.68
CA LEU A 74 13.77 -1.99 10.14
C LEU A 74 12.37 -1.38 10.16
N SER A 75 11.91 -0.88 11.30
CA SER A 75 10.72 -0.05 11.38
C SER A 75 11.07 1.34 10.85
N LYS A 76 10.82 1.58 9.56
CA LYS A 76 11.17 2.83 8.88
C LYS A 76 10.05 3.29 7.97
N GLU A 77 9.94 4.60 7.84
CA GLU A 77 9.28 5.27 6.74
C GLU A 77 10.26 5.42 5.56
N PHE A 78 9.73 5.57 4.34
CA PHE A 78 10.51 5.61 3.09
C PHE A 78 11.59 6.71 3.00
N SER A 79 11.59 7.69 3.88
CA SER A 79 12.39 8.91 3.76
C SER A 79 13.75 8.85 4.46
N LYS A 80 14.13 7.73 5.09
CA LYS A 80 15.35 7.66 5.89
C LYS A 80 16.40 6.74 5.26
N GLU A 81 17.61 7.27 5.16
CA GLU A 81 18.81 6.80 4.51
C GLU A 81 19.03 5.27 4.50
N ALA A 82 19.09 4.68 3.30
CA ALA A 82 19.78 3.41 3.11
C ALA A 82 21.29 3.66 3.07
N ASN A 83 22.05 2.79 3.72
CA ASN A 83 23.51 2.87 3.70
C ASN A 83 24.13 2.05 2.54
N CYS A 84 23.33 1.55 1.60
CA CYS A 84 23.77 0.70 0.51
C CYS A 84 22.81 0.76 -0.68
N ASP A 85 23.30 0.30 -1.84
CA ASP A 85 22.51 0.14 -3.05
C ASP A 85 22.00 -1.31 -3.18
N PHE A 86 20.83 -1.47 -3.79
CA PHE A 86 20.11 -2.73 -3.91
C PHE A 86 20.10 -3.27 -5.34
N ASP A 87 20.09 -4.58 -5.47
CA ASP A 87 19.86 -5.29 -6.73
C ASP A 87 18.36 -5.37 -7.07
N PHE A 88 17.50 -5.32 -6.04
CA PHE A 88 16.05 -5.32 -6.21
C PHE A 88 15.38 -4.52 -5.10
N ILE A 89 14.43 -3.65 -5.45
CA ILE A 89 13.59 -2.93 -4.49
C ILE A 89 12.14 -3.24 -4.83
N LEU A 90 11.36 -3.61 -3.81
CA LEU A 90 9.93 -3.90 -3.92
C LEU A 90 9.14 -2.94 -3.04
N ALA A 91 8.02 -2.46 -3.59
CA ALA A 91 6.97 -1.78 -2.83
C ALA A 91 5.59 -2.35 -3.22
N ASP A 92 4.88 -2.93 -2.27
CA ASP A 92 3.49 -3.38 -2.38
C ASP A 92 2.61 -2.37 -1.64
N LEU A 93 2.04 -1.40 -2.39
CA LEU A 93 1.42 -0.21 -1.81
C LEU A 93 0.06 -0.52 -1.16
N GLY A 94 -0.38 0.38 -0.29
CA GLY A 94 -1.67 0.32 0.38
C GLY A 94 -1.64 -0.39 1.73
N ILE A 95 -2.81 -0.85 2.17
CA ILE A 95 -2.97 -1.55 3.46
C ILE A 95 -2.76 -3.05 3.29
N SER A 96 -2.07 -3.66 4.24
CA SER A 96 -1.89 -5.11 4.25
C SER A 96 -3.20 -5.82 4.59
N SER A 97 -3.36 -7.07 4.11
CA SER A 97 -4.51 -7.89 4.48
C SER A 97 -4.59 -8.11 5.99
N PHE A 98 -3.45 -8.17 6.67
CA PHE A 98 -3.41 -8.29 8.14
C PHE A 98 -4.03 -7.08 8.83
N GLN A 99 -3.77 -5.87 8.32
CA GLN A 99 -4.39 -4.64 8.85
C GLN A 99 -5.89 -4.60 8.57
N LEU A 100 -6.31 -5.03 7.37
CA LEU A 100 -7.71 -5.04 6.98
C LEU A 100 -8.52 -6.10 7.73
N ASP A 101 -7.91 -7.26 8.01
CA ASP A 101 -8.55 -8.38 8.70
C ASP A 101 -8.50 -8.28 10.23
N ASP A 102 -7.72 -7.36 10.78
CA ASP A 102 -7.69 -7.10 12.20
C ASP A 102 -8.97 -6.34 12.64
N PRO A 103 -9.86 -6.99 13.42
CA PRO A 103 -11.12 -6.39 13.83
C PRO A 103 -10.93 -5.16 14.73
N GLN A 104 -9.75 -4.99 15.33
CA GLN A 104 -9.46 -3.87 16.23
C GLN A 104 -8.93 -2.62 15.49
N ARG A 105 -8.61 -2.74 14.20
CA ARG A 105 -8.01 -1.63 13.41
C ARG A 105 -9.05 -0.64 12.87
N GLY A 106 -10.33 -0.99 12.86
CA GLY A 106 -11.38 -0.09 12.37
C GLY A 106 -11.29 0.28 10.87
N LEU A 107 -10.51 -0.46 10.08
CA LEU A 107 -10.29 -0.21 8.65
C LEU A 107 -11.38 -0.78 7.74
N SER A 108 -12.12 -1.78 8.22
CA SER A 108 -13.22 -2.41 7.48
C SER A 108 -14.53 -1.67 7.72
N PHE A 109 -15.38 -1.59 6.68
CA PHE A 109 -16.76 -1.07 6.79
C PHE A 109 -17.61 -1.78 7.86
N TYR A 110 -17.25 -2.99 8.21
CA TYR A 110 -18.00 -3.88 9.10
C TYR A 110 -17.32 -4.08 10.46
N SER A 111 -16.23 -3.37 10.75
CA SER A 111 -15.52 -3.48 12.01
C SER A 111 -16.34 -2.89 13.16
N GLU A 112 -16.37 -3.60 14.29
CA GLU A 112 -16.94 -3.13 15.54
C GLU A 112 -16.02 -2.17 16.30
N ALA A 113 -14.73 -2.12 15.93
CA ALA A 113 -13.80 -1.14 16.48
C ALA A 113 -14.10 0.28 15.95
N PRO A 114 -13.68 1.34 16.67
CA PRO A 114 -13.77 2.70 16.19
C PRO A 114 -13.11 2.87 14.84
N LEU A 115 -13.72 3.68 13.96
CA LEU A 115 -13.16 3.98 12.65
C LEU A 115 -11.76 4.58 12.79
N ASP A 116 -10.77 3.95 12.16
CA ASP A 116 -9.42 4.45 12.11
C ASP A 116 -8.79 4.18 10.74
N PHE A 117 -8.17 5.20 10.16
CA PHE A 117 -7.53 5.07 8.85
C PHE A 117 -6.01 5.00 8.93
N ARG A 118 -5.41 5.12 10.14
CA ARG A 118 -3.96 5.14 10.31
C ARG A 118 -3.35 3.77 10.02
N MET A 119 -2.28 3.77 9.25
CA MET A 119 -1.43 2.57 9.08
C MET A 119 -0.57 2.34 10.32
N ASN A 120 -0.04 3.42 10.93
CA ASN A 120 0.61 3.38 12.24
C ASN A 120 -0.31 3.99 13.30
N ILE A 121 -0.92 3.14 14.13
CA ILE A 121 -1.87 3.58 15.18
C ILE A 121 -1.20 4.36 16.33
N LYS A 122 0.13 4.29 16.43
CA LYS A 122 0.91 4.99 17.47
C LYS A 122 1.18 6.45 17.09
N GLU A 123 0.91 6.85 15.85
CA GLU A 123 1.20 8.17 15.32
C GLU A 123 -0.06 8.89 14.83
N GLY A 124 -0.08 10.21 14.99
CA GLY A 124 -1.14 11.07 14.50
C GLY A 124 -2.48 10.94 15.24
N PRO A 125 -3.47 11.78 14.88
CA PRO A 125 -4.81 11.78 15.49
C PRO A 125 -5.65 10.61 14.98
N SER A 126 -6.56 10.09 15.81
CA SER A 126 -7.61 9.15 15.38
C SER A 126 -8.47 9.74 14.26
N ALA A 127 -9.19 8.89 13.51
CA ALA A 127 -10.08 9.35 12.44
C ALA A 127 -11.10 10.38 12.92
N GLN A 128 -11.68 10.17 14.10
CA GLN A 128 -12.63 11.10 14.72
C GLN A 128 -12.01 12.48 14.94
N ARG A 129 -10.84 12.54 15.59
CA ARG A 129 -10.14 13.79 15.85
C ARG A 129 -9.73 14.47 14.54
N TRP A 130 -9.16 13.73 13.62
CA TRP A 130 -8.72 14.23 12.33
C TRP A 130 -9.89 14.85 11.54
N LEU A 131 -11.05 14.16 11.48
CA LEU A 131 -12.24 14.67 10.82
C LEU A 131 -12.82 15.91 11.52
N SER A 132 -12.76 15.97 12.86
CA SER A 132 -13.24 17.14 13.62
C SER A 132 -12.42 18.40 13.32
N GLU A 133 -11.11 18.26 13.11
CA GLU A 133 -10.17 19.35 12.84
C GLU A 133 -10.28 19.89 11.39
N LYS A 134 -10.88 19.13 10.47
CA LYS A 134 -11.03 19.53 9.06
C LYS A 134 -12.27 20.39 8.82
N SER A 135 -12.14 21.44 8.02
CA SER A 135 -13.27 22.19 7.49
C SER A 135 -14.01 21.39 6.40
N ILE A 136 -15.27 21.77 6.12
CA ILE A 136 -16.04 21.16 5.01
C ILE A 136 -15.26 21.30 3.69
N LYS A 137 -14.66 22.47 3.44
CA LYS A 137 -13.92 22.73 2.22
C LYS A 137 -12.69 21.82 2.06
N GLU A 138 -11.93 21.62 3.13
CA GLU A 138 -10.79 20.67 3.12
C GLU A 138 -11.26 19.23 2.82
N LEU A 139 -12.39 18.81 3.41
CA LEU A 139 -12.96 17.48 3.14
C LEU A 139 -13.43 17.35 1.69
N GLU A 140 -14.06 18.39 1.13
CA GLU A 140 -14.43 18.43 -0.29
C GLU A 140 -13.21 18.24 -1.20
N ASP A 141 -12.13 18.99 -0.93
CA ASP A 141 -10.90 18.93 -1.71
C ASP A 141 -10.22 17.55 -1.62
N ILE A 142 -10.21 16.94 -0.44
CA ILE A 142 -9.72 15.58 -0.20
C ILE A 142 -10.53 14.55 -0.99
N LEU A 143 -11.86 14.61 -0.90
CA LEU A 143 -12.76 13.68 -1.58
C LEU A 143 -12.63 13.77 -3.11
N VAL A 144 -12.47 14.97 -3.66
CA VAL A 144 -12.23 15.16 -5.10
C VAL A 144 -10.86 14.66 -5.49
N LYS A 145 -9.82 15.08 -4.77
CA LYS A 145 -8.41 14.84 -5.13
C LYS A 145 -8.03 13.37 -4.99
N TYR A 146 -8.47 12.70 -3.92
CA TYR A 146 -8.04 11.36 -3.55
C TYR A 146 -9.09 10.27 -3.75
N GLY A 147 -10.37 10.64 -3.84
CA GLY A 147 -11.48 9.71 -4.07
C GLY A 147 -12.05 9.77 -5.50
N GLU A 148 -11.74 10.83 -6.25
CA GLU A 148 -12.45 11.14 -7.50
C GLU A 148 -13.98 11.07 -7.29
N GLU A 149 -14.43 11.54 -6.09
CA GLU A 149 -15.80 11.36 -5.61
C GLU A 149 -16.74 12.42 -6.21
N LYS A 150 -17.76 11.98 -6.90
CA LYS A 150 -18.70 12.89 -7.57
C LYS A 150 -19.63 13.62 -6.59
N ASN A 151 -20.02 12.94 -5.51
CA ASN A 151 -20.94 13.46 -4.51
C ASN A 151 -20.22 14.16 -3.34
N TYR A 152 -18.99 14.63 -3.56
CA TYR A 152 -18.07 15.13 -2.54
C TYR A 152 -18.69 16.15 -1.56
N ARG A 153 -19.54 17.07 -2.05
CA ARG A 153 -20.18 18.09 -1.20
C ARG A 153 -21.13 17.47 -0.17
N LYS A 154 -22.02 16.57 -0.61
CA LYS A 154 -22.95 15.89 0.29
C LYS A 154 -22.20 15.01 1.29
N ILE A 155 -21.17 14.32 0.82
CA ILE A 155 -20.34 13.45 1.67
C ILE A 155 -19.57 14.26 2.70
N ALA A 156 -18.95 15.40 2.31
CA ALA A 156 -18.24 16.27 3.25
C ALA A 156 -19.17 16.80 4.34
N GLN A 157 -20.41 17.19 3.98
CA GLN A 157 -21.42 17.61 4.94
C GLN A 157 -21.85 16.47 5.87
N ALA A 158 -22.06 15.25 5.33
CA ALA A 158 -22.42 14.08 6.12
C ALA A 158 -21.30 13.69 7.09
N LEU A 159 -20.02 13.74 6.65
CA LEU A 159 -18.86 13.49 7.51
C LEU A 159 -18.80 14.44 8.72
N LYS A 160 -19.21 15.68 8.56
CA LYS A 160 -19.25 16.67 9.67
C LYS A 160 -20.41 16.48 10.63
N LYS A 161 -21.42 15.69 10.27
CA LYS A 161 -22.57 15.36 11.12
C LYS A 161 -22.35 14.13 11.98
N ILE A 162 -21.27 13.37 11.76
CA ILE A 162 -20.97 12.17 12.53
C ILE A 162 -20.73 12.55 14.00
N GLY A 163 -21.52 12.01 14.89
CA GLY A 163 -21.40 12.21 16.34
C GLY A 163 -20.50 11.17 17.02
N PRO A 164 -20.26 11.33 18.33
CA PRO A 164 -19.43 10.39 19.09
C PRO A 164 -19.95 8.95 19.07
N ASP A 165 -21.27 8.77 19.02
CA ASP A 165 -21.91 7.45 19.01
C ASP A 165 -21.61 6.71 17.69
N GLU A 166 -21.68 7.40 16.57
CA GLU A 166 -21.38 6.83 15.26
C GLU A 166 -19.89 6.50 15.13
N PHE A 167 -19.00 7.29 15.73
CA PHE A 167 -17.57 6.99 15.76
C PHE A 167 -17.20 5.79 16.65
N SER A 168 -18.09 5.31 17.50
CA SER A 168 -17.81 4.18 18.39
C SER A 168 -17.51 2.87 17.65
N SER A 169 -17.92 2.75 16.37
CA SER A 169 -17.48 1.65 15.48
C SER A 169 -17.47 2.08 14.01
N ALA A 170 -16.61 1.48 13.22
CA ALA A 170 -16.57 1.71 11.76
C ALA A 170 -17.90 1.29 11.11
N GLN A 171 -18.54 0.23 11.59
CA GLN A 171 -19.86 -0.21 11.13
C GLN A 171 -20.93 0.84 11.38
N LYS A 172 -20.98 1.46 12.57
CA LYS A 172 -21.95 2.54 12.86
C LYS A 172 -21.70 3.76 12.00
N THR A 173 -20.43 4.18 11.84
CA THR A 173 -20.06 5.27 10.94
C THR A 173 -20.52 5.00 9.51
N THR A 174 -20.25 3.80 9.01
CA THR A 174 -20.65 3.36 7.66
C THR A 174 -22.17 3.41 7.50
N SER A 175 -22.92 2.84 8.46
CA SER A 175 -24.39 2.82 8.44
C SER A 175 -24.99 4.21 8.50
N PHE A 176 -24.43 5.11 9.33
CA PHE A 176 -24.85 6.50 9.39
C PHE A 176 -24.66 7.20 8.02
N LEU A 177 -23.48 7.09 7.42
CA LEU A 177 -23.19 7.71 6.13
C LEU A 177 -24.07 7.15 5.01
N MET A 178 -24.31 5.83 4.99
CA MET A 178 -25.20 5.19 4.01
C MET A 178 -26.63 5.73 4.11
N ASN A 179 -27.15 5.87 5.33
CA ASN A 179 -28.48 6.40 5.58
C ASN A 179 -28.59 7.89 5.23
N GLU A 180 -27.66 8.71 5.72
CA GLU A 180 -27.64 10.17 5.47
C GLU A 180 -27.51 10.51 3.96
N LEU A 181 -26.79 9.67 3.21
CA LEU A 181 -26.58 9.86 1.79
C LEU A 181 -27.58 9.10 0.90
N HIS A 182 -28.52 8.37 1.50
CA HIS A 182 -29.49 7.50 0.81
C HIS A 182 -28.81 6.52 -0.17
N MET A 183 -27.69 5.93 0.27
CA MET A 183 -26.93 4.96 -0.52
C MET A 183 -27.34 3.53 -0.20
N PHE A 184 -27.34 2.67 -1.23
CA PHE A 184 -27.62 1.24 -1.07
C PHE A 184 -26.47 0.43 -1.62
N HIS A 185 -26.07 -0.59 -0.87
CA HIS A 185 -25.04 -1.54 -1.32
C HIS A 185 -25.72 -2.76 -1.96
N LYS A 186 -25.40 -3.00 -3.23
CA LYS A 186 -25.82 -4.22 -3.95
C LYS A 186 -24.77 -5.31 -3.70
N GLN A 187 -25.24 -6.51 -3.35
CA GLN A 187 -24.36 -7.66 -3.17
C GLN A 187 -23.53 -7.91 -4.45
N GLY A 188 -22.23 -8.15 -4.28
CA GLY A 188 -21.28 -8.36 -5.39
C GLY A 188 -20.78 -7.08 -6.06
N ALA A 189 -21.33 -5.89 -5.71
CA ALA A 189 -20.82 -4.61 -6.20
C ALA A 189 -19.79 -4.00 -5.23
N LEU A 190 -19.01 -3.04 -5.73
CA LEU A 190 -18.13 -2.24 -4.88
C LEU A 190 -18.96 -1.45 -3.86
N HIS A 191 -18.50 -1.42 -2.61
CA HIS A 191 -19.20 -0.68 -1.55
C HIS A 191 -19.27 0.82 -1.89
N PRO A 192 -20.44 1.48 -1.76
CA PRO A 192 -20.62 2.88 -2.19
C PRO A 192 -19.64 3.86 -1.55
N LEU A 193 -19.21 3.62 -0.31
CA LEU A 193 -18.25 4.46 0.41
C LEU A 193 -16.76 4.10 0.14
N THR A 194 -16.47 3.17 -0.76
CA THR A 194 -15.07 2.75 -1.02
C THR A 194 -14.19 3.93 -1.40
N ARG A 195 -14.66 4.80 -2.32
CA ARG A 195 -13.90 5.99 -2.74
C ARG A 195 -13.72 7.00 -1.62
N THR A 196 -14.75 7.18 -0.80
CA THR A 196 -14.72 8.05 0.38
C THR A 196 -13.67 7.56 1.37
N TYR A 197 -13.70 6.28 1.74
CA TYR A 197 -12.75 5.70 2.70
C TYR A 197 -11.33 5.69 2.15
N GLN A 198 -11.15 5.39 0.85
CA GLN A 198 -9.86 5.53 0.17
C GLN A 198 -9.32 6.97 0.27
N ALA A 199 -10.15 7.98 -0.01
CA ALA A 199 -9.74 9.38 0.04
C ALA A 199 -9.28 9.80 1.45
N LEU A 200 -10.05 9.42 2.47
CA LEU A 200 -9.73 9.71 3.86
C LEU A 200 -8.46 8.98 4.31
N ARG A 201 -8.28 7.72 3.93
CA ARG A 201 -7.08 6.94 4.24
C ARG A 201 -5.83 7.55 3.61
N ILE A 202 -5.89 7.90 2.33
CA ILE A 202 -4.79 8.57 1.61
C ILE A 202 -4.40 9.87 2.31
N ALA A 203 -5.40 10.67 2.73
CA ALA A 203 -5.16 11.95 3.38
C ALA A 203 -4.59 11.80 4.80
N VAL A 204 -5.10 10.85 5.59
CA VAL A 204 -4.63 10.61 6.97
C VAL A 204 -3.18 10.13 6.99
N ASN A 205 -2.79 9.29 6.03
CA ASN A 205 -1.46 8.68 5.97
C ASN A 205 -0.48 9.41 5.04
N ASP A 206 -0.90 10.47 4.35
CA ASP A 206 -0.15 11.13 3.28
C ASP A 206 0.43 10.14 2.24
N GLU A 207 -0.35 9.11 1.88
CA GLU A 207 0.12 8.00 1.05
C GLU A 207 0.76 8.46 -0.28
N LEU A 208 0.20 9.49 -0.91
CA LEU A 208 0.74 10.00 -2.18
C LEU A 208 1.96 10.91 -1.99
N GLY A 209 2.13 11.57 -0.85
CA GLY A 209 3.35 12.30 -0.49
C GLY A 209 4.50 11.34 -0.21
N GLU A 210 4.24 10.31 0.59
CA GLU A 210 5.19 9.23 0.86
C GLU A 210 5.62 8.51 -0.41
N LEU A 211 4.67 8.17 -1.30
CA LEU A 211 4.98 7.59 -2.61
C LEU A 211 5.86 8.51 -3.46
N GLN A 212 5.64 9.82 -3.44
CA GLN A 212 6.49 10.77 -4.16
C GLN A 212 7.92 10.77 -3.62
N SER A 213 8.08 10.78 -2.32
CA SER A 213 9.37 10.72 -1.65
C SER A 213 10.10 9.41 -2.01
N PHE A 214 9.38 8.29 -1.96
CA PHE A 214 9.90 6.99 -2.35
C PHE A 214 10.34 6.93 -3.82
N LEU A 215 9.53 7.43 -4.75
CA LEU A 215 9.85 7.48 -6.18
C LEU A 215 11.07 8.37 -6.50
N THR A 216 11.37 9.32 -5.63
CA THR A 216 12.59 10.17 -5.76
C THR A 216 13.81 9.48 -5.17
N TRP A 217 13.61 8.70 -4.12
CA TRP A 217 14.68 8.03 -3.36
C TRP A 217 15.09 6.68 -3.98
N ALA A 218 14.14 5.78 -4.26
CA ALA A 218 14.43 4.39 -4.63
C ALA A 218 15.29 4.22 -5.89
N PRO A 219 15.08 4.99 -6.99
CA PRO A 219 15.91 4.87 -8.18
C PRO A 219 17.40 5.16 -7.93
N LYS A 220 17.69 6.06 -6.98
CA LYS A 220 19.08 6.44 -6.63
C LYS A 220 19.83 5.34 -5.89
N HIS A 221 19.09 4.43 -5.25
CA HIS A 221 19.63 3.32 -4.46
C HIS A 221 19.56 1.97 -5.20
N LEU A 222 19.39 2.00 -6.51
CA LEU A 222 19.52 0.81 -7.34
C LEU A 222 20.96 0.70 -7.88
N LYS A 223 21.53 -0.49 -7.81
CA LYS A 223 22.74 -0.84 -8.56
C LYS A 223 22.46 -0.83 -10.05
N LYS A 224 23.51 -0.74 -10.87
CA LYS A 224 23.38 -1.00 -12.31
C LYS A 224 22.85 -2.41 -12.55
N GLY A 225 21.82 -2.56 -13.38
CA GLY A 225 21.06 -3.81 -13.58
C GLY A 225 20.05 -4.09 -12.47
N GLY A 226 20.02 -3.28 -11.42
CA GLY A 226 19.04 -3.39 -10.35
C GLY A 226 17.66 -2.94 -10.80
N ARG A 227 16.61 -3.49 -10.18
CA ARG A 227 15.21 -3.25 -10.55
C ARG A 227 14.38 -2.74 -9.39
N LEU A 228 13.47 -1.81 -9.71
CA LEU A 228 12.43 -1.33 -8.82
C LEU A 228 11.08 -1.86 -9.29
N ALA A 229 10.41 -2.63 -8.46
CA ALA A 229 9.06 -3.16 -8.69
C ALA A 229 8.07 -2.50 -7.74
N ILE A 230 6.96 -1.98 -8.27
CA ILE A 230 5.91 -1.34 -7.48
C ILE A 230 4.56 -1.92 -7.86
N ILE A 231 3.83 -2.43 -6.86
CA ILE A 231 2.42 -2.83 -6.98
C ILE A 231 1.56 -1.69 -6.44
N SER A 232 0.61 -1.23 -7.22
CA SER A 232 -0.37 -0.21 -6.86
C SER A 232 -1.79 -0.76 -6.92
N PHE A 233 -2.71 -0.23 -6.12
CA PHE A 233 -4.10 -0.73 -6.01
C PHE A 233 -5.16 0.28 -6.45
N HIS A 234 -4.78 1.49 -6.78
CA HIS A 234 -5.71 2.49 -7.32
C HIS A 234 -5.06 3.39 -8.38
N SER A 235 -5.93 4.07 -9.14
CA SER A 235 -5.53 4.89 -10.29
C SER A 235 -4.55 6.02 -9.99
N LEU A 236 -4.61 6.61 -8.79
CA LEU A 236 -3.75 7.72 -8.42
C LEU A 236 -2.30 7.26 -8.16
N GLU A 237 -2.13 6.12 -7.48
CA GLU A 237 -0.81 5.48 -7.31
C GLU A 237 -0.23 5.09 -8.67
N ASP A 238 -0.97 4.29 -9.45
CA ASP A 238 -0.52 3.80 -10.75
C ASP A 238 -0.10 4.94 -11.69
N ARG A 239 -0.91 6.03 -11.73
CA ARG A 239 -0.60 7.22 -12.53
C ARG A 239 0.70 7.90 -12.09
N LYS A 240 0.93 7.99 -10.79
CA LYS A 240 2.14 8.59 -10.21
C LYS A 240 3.38 7.74 -10.52
N VAL A 241 3.30 6.43 -10.30
CA VAL A 241 4.38 5.47 -10.62
C VAL A 241 4.68 5.49 -12.13
N LYS A 242 3.65 5.41 -12.98
CA LYS A 242 3.81 5.47 -14.44
C LYS A 242 4.58 6.70 -14.89
N ARG A 243 4.16 7.89 -14.44
CA ARG A 243 4.81 9.16 -14.81
C ARG A 243 6.25 9.24 -14.33
N ALA A 244 6.54 8.78 -13.12
CA ALA A 244 7.90 8.75 -12.59
C ALA A 244 8.79 7.81 -13.42
N PHE A 245 8.31 6.62 -13.77
CA PHE A 245 9.07 5.65 -14.56
C PHE A 245 9.28 6.13 -16.00
N GLU A 246 8.29 6.80 -16.60
CA GLU A 246 8.42 7.43 -17.92
C GLU A 246 9.50 8.53 -17.92
N SER A 247 9.54 9.37 -16.87
CA SER A 247 10.58 10.40 -16.71
C SER A 247 11.98 9.78 -16.57
N LEU A 248 12.12 8.77 -15.70
CA LEU A 248 13.39 8.07 -15.48
C LEU A 248 13.91 7.35 -16.72
N GLY A 249 13.04 7.02 -17.69
CA GLY A 249 13.42 6.40 -18.96
C GLY A 249 14.45 7.22 -19.75
N SER A 250 14.45 8.54 -19.58
CA SER A 250 15.47 9.44 -20.17
C SER A 250 16.72 9.63 -19.31
N GLU A 251 16.73 9.08 -18.09
CA GLU A 251 17.77 9.30 -17.07
C GLU A 251 18.62 8.03 -16.82
N GLY A 252 18.72 7.13 -17.80
CA GLY A 252 19.51 5.91 -17.66
C GLY A 252 18.77 4.72 -17.05
N PHE A 253 17.44 4.71 -17.18
CA PHE A 253 16.59 3.59 -16.78
C PHE A 253 15.84 3.02 -17.99
N LYS A 254 15.45 1.76 -17.88
CA LYS A 254 14.61 1.05 -18.85
C LYS A 254 13.30 0.62 -18.21
N VAL A 255 12.18 1.09 -18.73
CA VAL A 255 10.85 0.64 -18.30
C VAL A 255 10.63 -0.77 -18.81
N LEU A 256 10.55 -1.76 -17.91
CA LEU A 256 10.33 -3.16 -18.26
C LEU A 256 8.86 -3.50 -18.48
N THR A 257 7.96 -2.72 -17.89
CA THR A 257 6.49 -2.88 -18.00
C THR A 257 5.84 -1.62 -18.58
N PRO A 258 5.96 -1.35 -19.90
CA PRO A 258 5.29 -0.18 -20.53
C PRO A 258 3.78 -0.19 -20.28
N LYS A 259 3.17 -1.38 -20.35
CA LYS A 259 1.82 -1.66 -19.85
C LYS A 259 1.95 -2.34 -18.49
N ALA A 260 1.23 -1.84 -17.50
CA ALA A 260 1.22 -2.49 -16.17
C ALA A 260 0.74 -3.94 -16.28
N LEU A 261 1.38 -4.85 -15.55
CA LEU A 261 0.88 -6.21 -15.40
C LEU A 261 -0.25 -6.22 -14.37
N THR A 262 -1.23 -7.06 -14.61
CA THR A 262 -2.41 -7.23 -13.76
C THR A 262 -2.56 -8.70 -13.40
N PRO A 263 -3.21 -9.04 -12.28
CA PRO A 263 -3.44 -10.42 -11.88
C PRO A 263 -4.11 -11.24 -12.98
N THR A 264 -3.75 -12.52 -13.03
CA THR A 264 -4.38 -13.50 -13.93
C THR A 264 -5.79 -13.85 -13.42
N GLU A 265 -6.64 -14.43 -14.27
CA GLU A 265 -7.97 -14.92 -13.86
C GLU A 265 -7.85 -15.93 -12.70
N LYS A 266 -6.86 -16.82 -12.76
CA LYS A 266 -6.59 -17.77 -11.68
C LYS A 266 -6.30 -17.06 -10.35
N GLU A 267 -5.45 -16.04 -10.36
CA GLU A 267 -5.13 -15.28 -9.15
C GLU A 267 -6.36 -14.52 -8.63
N LEU A 268 -7.21 -13.99 -9.52
CA LEU A 268 -8.45 -13.31 -9.13
C LEU A 268 -9.42 -14.25 -8.41
N ASP A 269 -9.49 -15.50 -8.82
CA ASP A 269 -10.34 -16.52 -8.18
C ASP A 269 -9.78 -16.92 -6.80
N GLU A 270 -8.45 -17.08 -6.67
CA GLU A 270 -7.77 -17.45 -5.42
C GLU A 270 -7.63 -16.28 -4.46
N ASN A 271 -7.43 -15.05 -4.97
CA ASN A 271 -7.22 -13.82 -4.20
C ASN A 271 -8.01 -12.64 -4.78
N PRO A 272 -9.33 -12.51 -4.52
CA PRO A 272 -10.14 -11.41 -5.04
C PRO A 272 -9.64 -10.00 -4.68
N ARG A 273 -8.82 -9.87 -3.62
CA ARG A 273 -8.20 -8.59 -3.21
C ARG A 273 -7.15 -8.09 -4.20
N SER A 274 -6.58 -8.96 -5.04
CA SER A 274 -5.64 -8.60 -6.10
C SER A 274 -6.28 -7.84 -7.27
N ARG A 275 -7.61 -7.82 -7.38
CA ARG A 275 -8.37 -7.32 -8.53
C ARG A 275 -7.93 -5.95 -9.06
N SER A 276 -7.53 -5.05 -8.19
CA SER A 276 -7.11 -3.69 -8.57
C SER A 276 -5.60 -3.54 -8.74
N ALA A 277 -4.84 -4.61 -8.48
CA ALA A 277 -3.39 -4.58 -8.50
C ALA A 277 -2.82 -4.30 -9.89
N LYS A 278 -1.77 -3.50 -9.92
CA LYS A 278 -1.00 -3.17 -11.12
C LYS A 278 0.48 -3.16 -10.78
N LEU A 279 1.24 -4.03 -11.39
CA LEU A 279 2.70 -4.09 -11.23
C LEU A 279 3.38 -3.25 -12.32
N ARG A 280 4.30 -2.39 -11.88
CA ARG A 280 5.24 -1.69 -12.76
C ARG A 280 6.68 -1.94 -12.33
N VAL A 281 7.55 -2.13 -13.31
CA VAL A 281 8.97 -2.42 -13.07
C VAL A 281 9.84 -1.55 -13.98
N ILE A 282 10.91 -1.02 -13.39
CA ILE A 282 11.98 -0.27 -14.09
C ILE A 282 13.33 -0.86 -13.72
N GLU A 283 14.29 -0.82 -14.63
CA GLU A 283 15.66 -1.30 -14.44
C GLU A 283 16.67 -0.16 -14.66
N ARG A 284 17.66 -0.02 -13.78
CA ARG A 284 18.76 0.91 -13.95
C ARG A 284 19.77 0.35 -14.95
N ILE A 285 19.96 1.01 -16.09
CA ILE A 285 20.89 0.60 -17.16
C ILE A 285 22.16 1.43 -17.21
N ALA A 286 22.13 2.68 -16.74
CA ALA A 286 23.32 3.54 -16.66
C ALA A 286 24.11 3.29 -15.36
N SER A 287 25.40 3.62 -15.43
CA SER A 287 26.33 3.54 -14.28
C SER A 287 26.13 4.71 -13.34
#